data_79d042725cd2bb85d3ecea37f5017f94
#
_entry.id   79d042725cd2bb85d3ecea37f5017f94
#
_cell.length_a   1.000
_cell.length_b   1.000
_cell.length_c   1.000
_cell.angle_alpha   90.00
_cell.angle_beta   90.00
_cell.angle_gamma   90.00
#
_symmetry.space_group_name_H-M   'P 1'
#
loop_
_entity.id
_entity.type
_entity.pdbx_description
1 polymer ?
#
loop_
_entity_poly.entity_id
_entity_poly.type
_entity_poly.pdbx_seq_one_letter_code
_entity_poly.pdbx_strand_id
1 'polypeptide(L)'
;PVCTIFNINQDEATSPRGFIELLGAYERNELELDQTAKDIFESCFLCTNCVEVCPNDLPTDMIIEQVRSDIAKKFGIAWYKRLFFFLLRHRKTMDFLSKLGWVFQTCALKIDEKKQSAIPRFSLPIVKKGRALPFADSRSFLNKYPANIPAVNKKIEETKKNKVAIFIGCMSNYTYTNTGDSLVKILKKLELDIMIPKKQLCCGAPAYFTGDFDTVDY
;
A
#
# COMPACT_ATOMS: atom_id res chain seq x y z
N PRO A 1 -21.70 -7.73 -12.30
CA PRO A 1 -21.25 -6.55 -11.57
C PRO A 1 -19.74 -6.59 -11.35
N VAL A 2 -19.04 -5.50 -11.66
CA VAL A 2 -17.56 -5.42 -11.58
C VAL A 2 -17.06 -5.03 -10.18
N CYS A 3 -17.92 -4.49 -9.33
CA CYS A 3 -17.55 -4.01 -8.00
C CYS A 3 -17.45 -5.14 -6.99
N THR A 4 -16.27 -5.34 -6.41
CA THR A 4 -16.04 -6.37 -5.37
C THR A 4 -16.87 -6.09 -4.10
N ILE A 5 -17.01 -4.81 -3.71
CA ILE A 5 -17.76 -4.42 -2.51
C ILE A 5 -19.23 -4.69 -2.69
N PHE A 6 -19.80 -4.27 -3.84
CA PHE A 6 -21.19 -4.58 -4.15
C PHE A 6 -21.49 -6.09 -4.16
N ASN A 7 -20.57 -6.89 -4.71
CA ASN A 7 -20.72 -8.36 -4.72
C ASN A 7 -20.77 -8.98 -3.30
N ILE A 8 -20.15 -8.33 -2.32
CA ILE A 8 -20.13 -8.79 -0.93
C ILE A 8 -21.35 -8.28 -0.17
N ASN A 9 -21.61 -6.96 -0.27
CA ASN A 9 -22.62 -6.29 0.56
C ASN A 9 -24.03 -6.40 -0.01
N GLN A 10 -24.17 -6.55 -1.34
CA GLN A 10 -25.44 -6.53 -2.08
C GLN A 10 -26.26 -5.24 -1.82
N ASP A 11 -25.56 -4.16 -1.46
CA ASP A 11 -26.12 -2.84 -1.14
C ASP A 11 -25.75 -1.85 -2.26
N GLU A 12 -26.78 -1.25 -2.86
CA GLU A 12 -26.60 -0.31 -3.97
C GLU A 12 -25.81 0.94 -3.55
N ALA A 13 -25.93 1.40 -2.30
CA ALA A 13 -25.14 2.52 -1.77
C ALA A 13 -23.63 2.27 -1.86
N THR A 14 -23.19 1.00 -1.84
CA THR A 14 -21.78 0.59 -1.97
C THR A 14 -21.43 0.12 -3.38
N SER A 15 -22.27 0.41 -4.38
CA SER A 15 -21.98 0.19 -5.79
C SER A 15 -21.29 1.40 -6.44
N PRO A 16 -20.63 1.24 -7.59
CA PRO A 16 -20.06 2.39 -8.31
C PRO A 16 -21.10 3.46 -8.67
N ARG A 17 -22.30 3.03 -9.04
CA ARG A 17 -23.41 3.95 -9.34
C ARG A 17 -23.90 4.64 -8.07
N GLY A 18 -24.03 3.90 -6.96
CA GLY A 18 -24.40 4.45 -5.66
C GLY A 18 -23.41 5.49 -5.16
N PHE A 19 -22.10 5.25 -5.29
CA PHE A 19 -21.07 6.23 -4.94
C PHE A 19 -21.20 7.52 -5.73
N ILE A 20 -21.46 7.43 -7.04
CA ILE A 20 -21.64 8.61 -7.90
C ILE A 20 -22.91 9.39 -7.53
N GLU A 21 -24.01 8.70 -7.25
CA GLU A 21 -25.27 9.33 -6.86
C GLU A 21 -25.15 10.03 -5.49
N LEU A 22 -24.56 9.36 -4.51
CA LEU A 22 -24.30 9.94 -3.20
C LEU A 22 -23.35 11.14 -3.27
N LEU A 23 -22.36 11.09 -4.16
CA LEU A 23 -21.49 12.23 -4.40
C LEU A 23 -22.28 13.40 -4.99
N GLY A 24 -23.10 13.15 -6.02
CA GLY A 24 -23.94 14.20 -6.59
C GLY A 24 -24.87 14.83 -5.56
N ALA A 25 -25.44 14.04 -4.64
CA ALA A 25 -26.22 14.53 -3.52
C ALA A 25 -25.38 15.39 -2.55
N TYR A 26 -24.13 14.97 -2.28
CA TYR A 26 -23.22 15.76 -1.45
C TYR A 26 -22.85 17.09 -2.08
N GLU A 27 -22.54 17.12 -3.38
CA GLU A 27 -22.24 18.36 -4.12
C GLU A 27 -23.42 19.33 -4.18
N ARG A 28 -24.65 18.80 -4.24
CA ARG A 28 -25.89 19.61 -4.19
C ARG A 28 -26.28 20.03 -2.77
N ASN A 29 -25.48 19.70 -1.74
CA ASN A 29 -25.78 19.90 -0.32
C ASN A 29 -27.08 19.21 0.17
N GLU A 30 -27.46 18.11 -0.48
CA GLU A 30 -28.60 17.28 -0.11
C GLU A 30 -28.17 16.13 0.84
N LEU A 31 -26.87 15.83 0.89
CA LEU A 31 -26.27 14.82 1.76
C LEU A 31 -25.23 15.46 2.66
N GLU A 32 -25.35 15.23 3.97
CA GLU A 32 -24.29 15.54 4.91
C GLU A 32 -23.33 14.37 5.06
N LEU A 33 -22.02 14.65 5.18
CA LEU A 33 -21.02 13.64 5.52
C LEU A 33 -21.16 13.25 7.00
N ASP A 34 -22.09 12.35 7.31
CA ASP A 34 -22.26 11.72 8.61
C ASP A 34 -21.40 10.43 8.75
N GLN A 35 -21.57 9.70 9.83
CA GLN A 35 -20.84 8.44 10.04
C GLN A 35 -21.24 7.38 9.00
N THR A 36 -22.50 7.37 8.56
CA THR A 36 -23.01 6.42 7.57
C THR A 36 -22.40 6.70 6.20
N ALA A 37 -22.38 7.96 5.76
CA ALA A 37 -21.74 8.37 4.52
C ALA A 37 -20.24 8.04 4.54
N LYS A 38 -19.55 8.29 5.67
CA LYS A 38 -18.17 7.92 5.86
C LYS A 38 -17.95 6.43 5.68
N ASP A 39 -18.74 5.57 6.33
CA ASP A 39 -18.59 4.11 6.26
C ASP A 39 -18.84 3.60 4.83
N ILE A 40 -19.79 4.19 4.11
CA ILE A 40 -20.07 3.89 2.70
C ILE A 40 -18.85 4.25 1.84
N PHE A 41 -18.38 5.50 1.86
CA PHE A 41 -17.25 5.92 1.02
C PHE A 41 -15.93 5.24 1.40
N GLU A 42 -15.68 4.96 2.68
CA GLU A 42 -14.50 4.22 3.15
C GLU A 42 -14.56 2.72 2.77
N SER A 43 -15.72 2.16 2.44
CA SER A 43 -15.86 0.77 1.99
C SER A 43 -15.22 0.50 0.63
N CYS A 44 -15.12 1.49 -0.23
CA CYS A 44 -14.52 1.33 -1.56
C CYS A 44 -13.04 0.95 -1.47
N PHE A 45 -12.59 -0.04 -2.25
CA PHE A 45 -11.18 -0.46 -2.30
C PHE A 45 -10.31 0.37 -3.25
N LEU A 46 -10.91 1.33 -3.99
CA LEU A 46 -10.21 2.10 -5.02
C LEU A 46 -9.46 1.19 -6.02
N CYS A 47 -10.09 0.07 -6.39
CA CYS A 47 -9.49 -0.94 -7.27
C CYS A 47 -9.58 -0.59 -8.76
N THR A 48 -10.15 0.55 -9.12
CA THR A 48 -10.33 1.11 -10.47
C THR A 48 -11.16 0.26 -11.45
N ASN A 49 -11.62 -0.93 -11.09
CA ASN A 49 -12.39 -1.79 -12.00
C ASN A 49 -13.62 -1.11 -12.60
N CYS A 50 -14.29 -0.22 -11.87
CA CYS A 50 -15.43 0.53 -12.37
C CYS A 50 -15.03 1.61 -13.38
N VAL A 51 -13.82 2.18 -13.25
CA VAL A 51 -13.27 3.17 -14.20
C VAL A 51 -12.94 2.47 -15.51
N GLU A 52 -12.22 1.33 -15.46
CA GLU A 52 -11.78 0.58 -16.64
C GLU A 52 -12.92 0.07 -17.53
N VAL A 53 -14.12 -0.17 -16.96
CA VAL A 53 -15.28 -0.65 -17.73
C VAL A 53 -16.29 0.46 -18.03
N CYS A 54 -16.02 1.68 -17.59
CA CYS A 54 -16.95 2.81 -17.80
C CYS A 54 -16.87 3.29 -19.25
N PRO A 55 -17.98 3.27 -20.01
CA PRO A 55 -17.97 3.74 -21.39
C PRO A 55 -17.75 5.25 -21.51
N ASN A 56 -17.89 5.99 -20.41
CA ASN A 56 -17.72 7.45 -20.33
C ASN A 56 -16.41 7.85 -19.65
N ASP A 57 -15.50 6.89 -19.38
CA ASP A 57 -14.22 7.12 -18.71
C ASP A 57 -14.32 7.95 -17.41
N LEU A 58 -15.41 7.74 -16.64
CA LEU A 58 -15.66 8.49 -15.42
C LEU A 58 -14.64 8.13 -14.33
N PRO A 59 -13.85 9.09 -13.83
CA PRO A 59 -12.80 8.83 -12.83
C PRO A 59 -13.39 8.67 -11.42
N THR A 60 -14.18 7.60 -11.22
CA THR A 60 -14.88 7.33 -9.95
C THR A 60 -13.93 7.19 -8.76
N ASP A 61 -12.73 6.70 -8.97
CA ASP A 61 -11.68 6.58 -7.96
C ASP A 61 -11.23 7.96 -7.45
N MET A 62 -10.90 8.90 -8.34
CA MET A 62 -10.49 10.26 -7.97
C MET A 62 -11.61 11.01 -7.23
N ILE A 63 -12.84 10.80 -7.66
CA ILE A 63 -14.02 11.40 -7.05
C ILE A 63 -14.20 10.90 -5.62
N ILE A 64 -14.09 9.58 -5.38
CA ILE A 64 -14.18 9.00 -4.03
C ILE A 64 -13.03 9.47 -3.15
N GLU A 65 -11.83 9.62 -3.69
CA GLU A 65 -10.68 10.12 -2.94
C GLU A 65 -10.87 11.56 -2.47
N GLN A 66 -11.45 12.41 -3.30
CA GLN A 66 -11.77 13.80 -2.91
C GLN A 66 -12.75 13.82 -1.73
N VAL A 67 -13.81 13.01 -1.76
CA VAL A 67 -14.76 12.90 -0.64
C VAL A 67 -14.10 12.35 0.60
N ARG A 68 -13.18 11.38 0.47
CA ARG A 68 -12.40 10.88 1.61
C ARG A 68 -11.51 11.95 2.23
N SER A 69 -10.96 12.87 1.43
CA SER A 69 -10.23 14.03 1.96
C SER A 69 -11.15 14.93 2.80
N ASP A 70 -12.36 15.18 2.35
CA ASP A 70 -13.34 15.98 3.11
C ASP A 70 -13.80 15.25 4.37
N ILE A 71 -13.99 13.93 4.32
CA ILE A 71 -14.24 13.07 5.47
C ILE A 71 -13.07 13.15 6.46
N ALA A 72 -11.83 13.07 5.99
CA ALA A 72 -10.64 13.15 6.83
C ALA A 72 -10.51 14.53 7.50
N LYS A 73 -10.89 15.61 6.82
CA LYS A 73 -10.94 16.97 7.40
C LYS A 73 -12.04 17.09 8.45
N LYS A 74 -13.24 16.53 8.20
CA LYS A 74 -14.40 16.63 9.12
C LYS A 74 -14.22 15.76 10.36
N PHE A 75 -13.85 14.50 10.20
CA PHE A 75 -13.77 13.51 11.31
C PHE A 75 -12.37 13.35 11.89
N GLY A 76 -11.36 13.90 11.22
CA GLY A 76 -9.97 13.68 11.55
C GLY A 76 -9.47 12.28 11.18
N ILE A 77 -8.16 12.10 11.24
CA ILE A 77 -7.50 10.84 10.99
C ILE A 77 -7.21 10.15 12.32
N ALA A 78 -7.56 8.88 12.46
CA ALA A 78 -7.33 8.09 13.65
C ALA A 78 -5.83 8.13 14.07
N TRP A 79 -5.55 8.28 15.36
CA TRP A 79 -4.20 8.45 15.90
C TRP A 79 -3.22 7.34 15.49
N TYR A 80 -3.69 6.09 15.41
CA TYR A 80 -2.86 4.95 14.98
C TYR A 80 -2.49 5.01 13.49
N LYS A 81 -3.38 5.56 12.63
CA LYS A 81 -3.07 5.82 11.22
C LYS A 81 -2.00 6.92 11.11
N ARG A 82 -2.13 8.01 11.87
CA ARG A 82 -1.12 9.09 11.93
C ARG A 82 0.24 8.57 12.39
N LEU A 83 0.27 7.72 13.42
CA LEU A 83 1.51 7.10 13.88
C LEU A 83 2.13 6.22 12.78
N PHE A 84 1.30 5.44 12.10
CA PHE A 84 1.75 4.58 10.99
C PHE A 84 2.32 5.43 9.83
N PHE A 85 1.65 6.50 9.43
CA PHE A 85 2.12 7.40 8.38
C PHE A 85 3.43 8.10 8.78
N PHE A 86 3.54 8.52 10.03
CA PHE A 86 4.80 9.05 10.56
C PHE A 86 5.95 8.03 10.41
N LEU A 87 5.72 6.76 10.73
CA LEU A 87 6.73 5.70 10.59
C LEU A 87 7.12 5.47 9.12
N LEU A 88 6.14 5.50 8.20
CA LEU A 88 6.40 5.35 6.77
C LEU A 88 7.27 6.48 6.19
N ARG A 89 7.16 7.69 6.73
CA ARG A 89 8.00 8.84 6.38
C ARG A 89 9.41 8.76 6.95
N HIS A 90 9.59 8.10 8.12
CA HIS A 90 10.85 8.04 8.85
C HIS A 90 11.51 6.67 8.70
N ARG A 91 12.17 6.46 7.57
CA ARG A 91 12.76 5.17 7.23
C ARG A 91 13.71 4.59 8.27
N LYS A 92 14.59 5.39 8.88
CA LYS A 92 15.53 4.90 9.91
C LYS A 92 14.79 4.30 11.12
N THR A 93 13.72 4.96 11.55
CA THR A 93 12.84 4.47 12.63
C THR A 93 12.12 3.19 12.20
N MET A 94 11.64 3.14 10.95
CA MET A 94 10.99 1.93 10.42
C MET A 94 11.96 0.75 10.30
N ASP A 95 13.21 0.97 9.85
CA ASP A 95 14.27 -0.06 9.82
C ASP A 95 14.57 -0.62 11.21
N PHE A 96 14.64 0.25 12.24
CA PHE A 96 14.82 -0.16 13.62
C PHE A 96 13.64 -0.97 14.16
N LEU A 97 12.42 -0.47 13.98
CA LEU A 97 11.20 -1.15 14.44
C LEU A 97 10.98 -2.48 13.70
N SER A 98 11.31 -2.56 12.42
CA SER A 98 11.23 -3.82 11.67
C SER A 98 12.17 -4.88 12.23
N LYS A 99 13.40 -4.51 12.61
CA LYS A 99 14.34 -5.43 13.28
C LYS A 99 13.82 -5.87 14.64
N LEU A 100 13.30 -4.93 15.43
CA LEU A 100 12.71 -5.23 16.74
C LEU A 100 11.51 -6.17 16.57
N GLY A 101 10.64 -5.87 15.61
CA GLY A 101 9.50 -6.70 15.23
C GLY A 101 9.93 -8.11 14.84
N TRP A 102 11.00 -8.25 14.04
CA TRP A 102 11.53 -9.56 13.66
C TRP A 102 12.00 -10.38 14.87
N VAL A 103 12.70 -9.77 15.82
CA VAL A 103 13.18 -10.46 17.04
C VAL A 103 12.02 -10.98 17.89
N PHE A 104 10.95 -10.18 18.05
CA PHE A 104 9.83 -10.51 18.93
C PHE A 104 8.66 -11.18 18.24
N GLN A 105 8.63 -11.25 16.88
CA GLN A 105 7.48 -11.78 16.15
C GLN A 105 7.15 -13.23 16.49
N THR A 106 8.14 -14.08 16.79
CA THR A 106 7.91 -15.49 17.16
C THR A 106 7.18 -15.65 18.49
N CYS A 107 7.29 -14.67 19.40
CA CYS A 107 6.54 -14.65 20.65
C CYS A 107 5.07 -14.30 20.41
N ALA A 108 4.79 -13.33 19.53
CA ALA A 108 3.46 -12.81 19.30
C ALA A 108 2.69 -13.52 18.18
N LEU A 109 3.40 -14.09 17.20
CA LEU A 109 2.86 -14.65 15.97
C LEU A 109 3.28 -16.11 15.80
N LYS A 110 2.35 -16.91 15.24
CA LYS A 110 2.65 -18.24 14.69
C LYS A 110 2.97 -18.06 13.20
N ILE A 111 4.24 -18.22 12.84
CA ILE A 111 4.75 -18.00 11.49
C ILE A 111 4.57 -19.27 10.65
N ASP A 112 4.04 -19.12 9.43
CA ASP A 112 4.01 -20.13 8.38
C ASP A 112 4.84 -19.63 7.21
N GLU A 113 6.09 -20.05 7.14
CA GLU A 113 7.03 -19.62 6.09
C GLU A 113 6.59 -20.06 4.69
N LYS A 114 5.92 -21.22 4.57
CA LYS A 114 5.43 -21.72 3.26
C LYS A 114 4.34 -20.83 2.68
N LYS A 115 3.45 -20.32 3.53
CA LYS A 115 2.37 -19.40 3.15
C LYS A 115 2.77 -17.92 3.22
N GLN A 116 3.99 -17.63 3.67
CA GLN A 116 4.48 -16.27 3.92
C GLN A 116 3.50 -15.44 4.76
N SER A 117 2.92 -16.06 5.77
CA SER A 117 1.91 -15.47 6.63
C SER A 117 2.15 -15.82 8.09
N ALA A 118 1.65 -14.97 8.96
CA ALA A 118 1.70 -15.19 10.40
C ALA A 118 0.31 -14.98 11.01
N ILE A 119 -0.05 -15.78 11.98
CA ILE A 119 -1.33 -15.69 12.70
C ILE A 119 -1.04 -15.23 14.12
N PRO A 120 -1.71 -14.17 14.64
CA PRO A 120 -1.56 -13.73 16.02
C PRO A 120 -1.91 -14.86 17.00
N ARG A 121 -1.04 -15.04 18.02
CA ARG A 121 -1.30 -15.97 19.13
C ARG A 121 -2.32 -15.43 20.12
N PHE A 122 -2.41 -14.10 20.21
CA PHE A 122 -3.30 -13.37 21.12
C PHE A 122 -4.29 -12.54 20.32
N SER A 123 -5.44 -12.22 20.92
CA SER A 123 -6.37 -11.27 20.36
C SER A 123 -5.76 -9.86 20.44
N LEU A 124 -5.53 -9.24 19.30
CA LEU A 124 -5.05 -7.85 19.22
C LEU A 124 -6.25 -6.91 18.98
N PRO A 125 -6.28 -5.73 19.59
CA PRO A 125 -7.42 -4.79 19.45
C PRO A 125 -7.75 -4.41 18.00
N ILE A 126 -6.74 -4.43 17.11
CA ILE A 126 -6.85 -3.96 15.71
C ILE A 126 -6.97 -5.15 14.74
N VAL A 127 -6.62 -6.36 15.16
CA VAL A 127 -6.56 -7.53 14.28
C VAL A 127 -7.52 -8.61 14.76
N LYS A 128 -8.52 -8.93 13.93
CA LYS A 128 -9.46 -10.02 14.22
C LYS A 128 -8.71 -11.34 14.36
N LYS A 129 -9.11 -12.16 15.35
CA LYS A 129 -8.56 -13.49 15.59
C LYS A 129 -8.60 -14.34 14.31
N GLY A 130 -7.50 -14.99 13.98
CA GLY A 130 -7.37 -15.85 12.80
C GLY A 130 -7.00 -15.09 11.49
N ARG A 131 -6.89 -13.77 11.51
CA ARG A 131 -6.45 -13.03 10.34
C ARG A 131 -4.96 -13.27 10.09
N ALA A 132 -4.63 -13.70 8.87
CA ALA A 132 -3.24 -13.82 8.44
C ALA A 132 -2.62 -12.43 8.22
N LEU A 133 -1.45 -12.23 8.78
CA LEU A 133 -0.64 -11.01 8.65
C LEU A 133 0.68 -11.34 7.94
N PRO A 134 1.26 -10.39 7.21
CA PRO A 134 2.64 -10.52 6.79
C PRO A 134 3.57 -10.43 8.00
N PHE A 135 4.72 -11.10 7.95
CA PHE A 135 5.72 -11.03 9.01
C PHE A 135 7.00 -10.31 8.52
N ALA A 136 7.77 -9.77 9.46
CA ALA A 136 8.99 -9.05 9.13
C ALA A 136 10.12 -10.02 8.74
N ASP A 137 10.92 -9.65 7.72
CA ASP A 137 12.15 -10.35 7.38
C ASP A 137 13.32 -9.87 8.29
N SER A 138 14.32 -10.72 8.45
CA SER A 138 15.52 -10.46 9.25
C SER A 138 16.29 -9.22 8.80
N ARG A 139 16.29 -8.94 7.50
CA ARG A 139 16.99 -7.80 6.88
C ARG A 139 16.15 -7.21 5.77
N SER A 140 15.93 -5.88 5.82
CA SER A 140 15.24 -5.17 4.74
C SER A 140 15.99 -5.30 3.42
N PHE A 141 15.26 -5.37 2.29
CA PHE A 141 15.83 -5.50 0.96
C PHE A 141 16.87 -4.43 0.65
N LEU A 142 16.58 -3.17 0.99
CA LEU A 142 17.50 -2.06 0.75
C LEU A 142 18.80 -2.17 1.56
N ASN A 143 18.83 -2.94 2.64
CA ASN A 143 20.04 -3.22 3.42
C ASN A 143 20.75 -4.51 2.99
N LYS A 144 20.09 -5.36 2.17
CA LYS A 144 20.71 -6.58 1.60
C LYS A 144 21.66 -6.26 0.43
N TYR A 145 21.33 -5.28 -0.39
CA TYR A 145 22.02 -5.01 -1.66
C TYR A 145 22.78 -3.68 -1.64
N PRO A 146 23.89 -3.53 -2.41
CA PRO A 146 24.52 -2.23 -2.63
C PRO A 146 23.64 -1.31 -3.50
N ALA A 147 23.97 -0.02 -3.57
CA ALA A 147 23.23 0.96 -4.35
C ALA A 147 23.34 0.71 -5.87
N ASN A 148 24.46 0.15 -6.31
CA ASN A 148 24.69 -0.17 -7.71
C ASN A 148 25.19 -1.61 -7.81
N ILE A 149 24.62 -2.36 -8.73
CA ILE A 149 25.02 -3.73 -9.07
C ILE A 149 25.31 -3.74 -10.56
N PRO A 150 26.60 -3.83 -10.94
CA PRO A 150 26.98 -3.82 -12.36
C PRO A 150 26.60 -5.15 -13.03
N ALA A 151 26.35 -5.10 -14.34
CA ALA A 151 26.25 -6.27 -15.18
C ALA A 151 27.57 -7.06 -15.20
N VAL A 152 27.47 -8.39 -15.31
CA VAL A 152 28.64 -9.29 -15.21
C VAL A 152 29.50 -9.22 -16.48
N ASN A 153 28.87 -9.12 -17.68
CA ASN A 153 29.55 -9.16 -18.97
C ASN A 153 29.47 -7.79 -19.70
N LYS A 154 30.25 -6.80 -19.21
CA LYS A 154 30.31 -5.50 -19.88
C LYS A 154 31.11 -5.55 -21.18
N LYS A 155 30.45 -5.56 -22.34
CA LYS A 155 31.01 -4.95 -23.56
C LYS A 155 30.83 -3.44 -23.44
N ILE A 156 31.94 -2.71 -23.42
CA ILE A 156 32.07 -1.31 -22.98
C ILE A 156 31.17 -0.30 -23.73
N GLU A 157 30.68 -0.60 -24.91
CA GLU A 157 29.95 0.34 -25.77
C GLU A 157 28.42 0.35 -25.62
N GLU A 158 27.81 -0.70 -25.05
CA GLU A 158 26.35 -0.83 -24.94
C GLU A 158 25.78 -0.34 -23.59
N THR A 159 26.62 0.12 -22.67
CA THR A 159 26.28 0.31 -21.23
C THR A 159 25.33 1.47 -20.93
N LYS A 160 25.11 2.42 -21.83
CA LYS A 160 24.20 3.55 -21.58
C LYS A 160 22.71 3.19 -21.70
N LYS A 161 22.34 2.14 -22.43
CA LYS A 161 20.94 1.77 -22.72
C LYS A 161 20.35 0.75 -21.73
N ASN A 162 21.15 0.08 -20.94
CA ASN A 162 20.71 -1.10 -20.17
C ASN A 162 20.78 -0.87 -18.64
N LYS A 163 20.38 0.31 -18.17
CA LYS A 163 20.27 0.60 -16.74
C LYS A 163 18.83 0.54 -16.27
N VAL A 164 18.60 -0.16 -15.17
CA VAL A 164 17.30 -0.27 -14.52
C VAL A 164 17.39 0.23 -13.08
N ALA A 165 16.47 1.10 -12.68
CA ALA A 165 16.32 1.50 -11.30
C ALA A 165 15.20 0.69 -10.63
N ILE A 166 15.45 0.18 -9.42
CA ILE A 166 14.45 -0.56 -8.64
C ILE A 166 13.86 0.37 -7.58
N PHE A 167 12.54 0.60 -7.65
CA PHE A 167 11.74 1.11 -6.56
C PHE A 167 11.03 -0.07 -5.88
N ILE A 168 11.46 -0.43 -4.66
CA ILE A 168 11.02 -1.68 -4.02
C ILE A 168 9.68 -1.56 -3.27
N GLY A 169 9.35 -0.36 -2.79
CA GLY A 169 8.18 -0.17 -1.93
C GLY A 169 8.34 -0.75 -0.52
N CYS A 170 7.45 -0.36 0.40
CA CYS A 170 7.60 -0.73 1.81
C CYS A 170 7.33 -2.23 2.08
N MET A 171 6.33 -2.82 1.43
CA MET A 171 5.98 -4.24 1.65
C MET A 171 7.10 -5.18 1.20
N SER A 172 7.64 -4.99 0.00
CA SER A 172 8.74 -5.81 -0.51
C SER A 172 10.09 -5.47 0.15
N ASN A 173 10.20 -4.31 0.79
CA ASN A 173 11.41 -3.96 1.55
C ASN A 173 11.48 -4.67 2.90
N TYR A 174 10.34 -4.87 3.60
CA TYR A 174 10.34 -5.34 4.99
C TYR A 174 9.74 -6.73 5.19
N THR A 175 8.81 -7.17 4.34
CA THR A 175 8.06 -8.42 4.51
C THR A 175 8.26 -9.41 3.37
N TYR A 176 8.07 -8.99 2.14
CA TYR A 176 8.21 -9.85 0.95
C TYR A 176 9.55 -9.62 0.24
N THR A 177 10.65 -9.65 0.99
CA THR A 177 11.98 -9.33 0.45
C THR A 177 12.43 -10.31 -0.64
N ASN A 178 11.94 -11.54 -0.61
CA ASN A 178 12.14 -12.56 -1.65
C ASN A 178 11.65 -12.13 -3.04
N THR A 179 10.61 -11.29 -3.12
CA THR A 179 10.15 -10.70 -4.39
C THR A 179 11.23 -9.80 -5.00
N GLY A 180 11.82 -8.93 -4.18
CA GLY A 180 12.96 -8.11 -4.58
C GLY A 180 14.20 -8.93 -4.93
N ASP A 181 14.50 -9.97 -4.13
CA ASP A 181 15.62 -10.89 -4.39
C ASP A 181 15.45 -11.59 -5.74
N SER A 182 14.23 -12.02 -6.08
CA SER A 182 13.91 -12.64 -7.37
C SER A 182 14.05 -11.65 -8.52
N LEU A 183 13.58 -10.41 -8.34
CA LEU A 183 13.75 -9.35 -9.34
C LEU A 183 15.23 -9.08 -9.63
N VAL A 184 16.06 -8.95 -8.59
CA VAL A 184 17.51 -8.76 -8.77
C VAL A 184 18.13 -9.94 -9.52
N LYS A 185 17.74 -11.18 -9.21
CA LYS A 185 18.23 -12.38 -9.93
C LYS A 185 17.86 -12.34 -11.40
N ILE A 186 16.63 -11.98 -11.76
CA ILE A 186 16.16 -11.85 -13.15
C ILE A 186 16.96 -10.78 -13.87
N LEU A 187 17.08 -9.58 -13.30
CA LEU A 187 17.80 -8.46 -13.91
C LEU A 187 19.30 -8.75 -14.11
N LYS A 188 19.92 -9.48 -13.17
CA LYS A 188 21.30 -9.96 -13.33
C LYS A 188 21.43 -10.96 -14.46
N LYS A 189 20.46 -11.87 -14.62
CA LYS A 189 20.44 -12.86 -15.72
C LYS A 189 20.23 -12.20 -17.08
N LEU A 190 19.54 -11.05 -17.12
CA LEU A 190 19.37 -10.21 -18.30
C LEU A 190 20.58 -9.29 -18.56
N GLU A 191 21.66 -9.40 -17.76
CA GLU A 191 22.88 -8.62 -17.88
C GLU A 191 22.66 -7.09 -17.82
N LEU A 192 21.69 -6.65 -16.99
CA LEU A 192 21.38 -5.24 -16.82
C LEU A 192 22.17 -4.62 -15.65
N ASP A 193 22.58 -3.37 -15.79
CA ASP A 193 23.08 -2.55 -14.69
C ASP A 193 21.90 -2.15 -13.79
N ILE A 194 21.97 -2.52 -12.51
CA ILE A 194 20.87 -2.30 -11.56
C ILE A 194 21.26 -1.17 -10.61
N MET A 195 20.42 -0.15 -10.52
CA MET A 195 20.51 0.90 -9.52
C MET A 195 19.41 0.72 -8.47
N ILE A 196 19.78 0.71 -7.21
CA ILE A 196 18.85 0.62 -6.07
C ILE A 196 19.01 1.91 -5.24
N PRO A 197 18.21 2.95 -5.51
CA PRO A 197 18.28 4.19 -4.74
C PRO A 197 18.06 3.92 -3.26
N LYS A 198 18.97 4.39 -2.40
CA LYS A 198 18.90 4.10 -0.95
C LYS A 198 17.95 5.00 -0.18
N LYS A 199 17.60 6.15 -0.74
CA LYS A 199 16.71 7.13 -0.13
C LYS A 199 15.25 6.94 -0.59
N GLN A 200 14.82 5.69 -0.82
CA GLN A 200 13.42 5.40 -1.14
C GLN A 200 12.56 5.53 0.13
N LEU A 201 11.43 6.21 0.00
CA LEU A 201 10.39 6.30 1.01
C LEU A 201 9.17 5.45 0.61
N CYS A 202 8.11 5.53 1.39
CA CYS A 202 6.82 4.97 1.02
C CYS A 202 6.25 5.69 -0.21
N CYS A 203 5.49 4.99 -1.05
CA CYS A 203 4.77 5.58 -2.18
C CYS A 203 3.57 6.46 -1.76
N GLY A 204 3.24 6.53 -0.47
CA GLY A 204 2.13 7.32 0.04
C GLY A 204 0.74 6.68 -0.08
N ALA A 205 0.58 5.56 -0.80
CA ALA A 205 -0.73 4.95 -1.04
C ALA A 205 -1.63 4.77 0.20
N PRO A 206 -1.15 4.33 1.37
CA PRO A 206 -2.00 4.23 2.56
C PRO A 206 -2.56 5.57 3.05
N ALA A 207 -1.78 6.64 2.94
CA ALA A 207 -2.20 8.00 3.28
C ALA A 207 -3.18 8.53 2.23
N TYR A 208 -2.86 8.36 0.96
CA TYR A 208 -3.68 8.73 -0.18
C TYR A 208 -5.09 8.10 -0.07
N PHE A 209 -5.17 6.78 0.08
CA PHE A 209 -6.45 6.07 0.24
C PHE A 209 -7.23 6.41 1.51
N THR A 210 -6.61 7.10 2.47
CA THR A 210 -7.26 7.61 3.68
C THR A 210 -7.75 9.05 3.49
N GLY A 211 -7.35 9.74 2.40
CA GLY A 211 -7.62 11.14 2.15
C GLY A 211 -6.65 12.11 2.84
N ASP A 212 -5.50 11.59 3.33
CA ASP A 212 -4.43 12.39 3.97
C ASP A 212 -3.43 12.86 2.90
N PHE A 213 -3.83 13.82 2.10
CA PHE A 213 -3.00 14.36 1.03
C PHE A 213 -1.78 15.12 1.57
N ASP A 214 -1.89 15.77 2.73
CA ASP A 214 -0.76 16.46 3.37
C ASP A 214 0.41 15.50 3.68
N THR A 215 0.08 14.24 3.99
CA THR A 215 1.11 13.21 4.19
C THR A 215 1.68 12.70 2.86
N VAL A 216 0.91 12.73 1.78
CA VAL A 216 1.36 12.27 0.45
C VAL A 216 2.33 13.28 -0.17
N ASP A 217 2.07 14.57 0.00
CA ASP A 217 2.85 15.67 -0.62
C ASP A 217 4.19 15.93 0.09
N TYR A 218 4.46 15.21 1.19
CA TYR A 218 5.73 15.27 1.92
C TYR A 218 6.84 14.51 1.22
#